data_1fab5a4d9d22bb7552b25ac49dfb022f
#
_entry.id   1fab5a4d9d22bb7552b25ac49dfb022f
#
_cell.length_a   1.000
_cell.length_b   1.000
_cell.length_c   1.000
_cell.angle_alpha   90.00
_cell.angle_beta   90.00
_cell.angle_gamma   90.00
#
_symmetry.space_group_name_H-M   'P 1'
#
loop_
_entity.id
_entity.type
_entity.pdbx_description
1 polymer ?
#
loop_
_entity_poly.entity_id
_entity_poly.type
_entity_poly.pdbx_seq_one_letter_code
_entity_poly.pdbx_strand_id
1 'polypeptide(L)'
;SVSISELSRTLNYDPSYLSKIRSGKRQPADPGDFSRKISGYFVHRFSTDNDIHLISELTGVNISALSTEADRNAILIRWLLNGNSQMTDPLTDFLKKLNEFNLNEYIKTIRFDELKVPSIPFQLPGSRTYHGLQEIMDSELDFLIATVLSKSEESVIMYSDMPMEEMAKDPEFPKKWMFGMALMLKKGLHLYQIHNLNRTFPEMMLGLEGWIPMYMTGLISPYYLKNVQNNTFLHLLKVSGSAALSGEAITGCHENGKYYLTKSKREVAYYQRRADELLKNADSLMDIYRSEREAELNTFLISDIRKSGKRRGIRSTLPLYTISEELLERILIRHDIDGRQKQRIRKHVKMQKERIISILASETLEDEVPALTPEEFSKNPPVLDLSGIFCETNLPYSEEEYMMHMSDTKAFARKNPNYILRISTTHAFHNLQILVHEGLWAIISKSKAPAIHFIIHHPKLRNAIENFIPPIVE
;
A
#
# COMPACT_ATOMS: atom_id res chain seq x y z
N SER A 1 5.65 15.04 34.00
CA SER A 1 4.32 15.71 33.99
C SER A 1 4.49 17.18 33.59
N VAL A 2 3.57 17.72 32.79
CA VAL A 2 3.55 19.13 32.38
C VAL A 2 2.45 19.85 33.16
N SER A 3 2.76 21.00 33.76
CA SER A 3 1.76 21.81 34.46
C SER A 3 0.96 22.66 33.44
N ILE A 4 -0.32 22.95 33.79
CA ILE A 4 -1.16 23.86 32.98
C ILE A 4 -0.52 25.25 32.87
N SER A 5 0.15 25.72 33.92
CA SER A 5 0.83 27.03 33.92
C SER A 5 2.03 27.05 32.94
N GLU A 6 2.78 25.97 32.86
CA GLU A 6 3.89 25.82 31.91
C GLU A 6 3.36 25.80 30.47
N LEU A 7 2.35 24.97 30.19
CA LEU A 7 1.74 24.85 28.89
C LEU A 7 1.10 26.18 28.41
N SER A 8 0.39 26.86 29.34
CA SER A 8 -0.20 28.17 29.11
C SER A 8 0.82 29.21 28.67
N ARG A 9 1.94 29.28 29.40
CA ARG A 9 3.02 30.22 29.08
C ARG A 9 3.69 29.93 27.73
N THR A 10 3.95 28.65 27.46
CA THR A 10 4.65 28.26 26.22
C THR A 10 3.77 28.43 24.98
N LEU A 11 2.48 28.11 25.08
CA LEU A 11 1.57 28.13 23.94
C LEU A 11 0.74 29.42 23.83
N ASN A 12 0.96 30.36 24.76
CA ASN A 12 0.25 31.63 24.82
C ASN A 12 -1.28 31.49 24.94
N TYR A 13 -1.73 30.54 25.78
CA TYR A 13 -3.14 30.36 26.10
C TYR A 13 -3.42 30.76 27.57
N ASP A 14 -4.63 31.20 27.83
CA ASP A 14 -5.06 31.45 29.21
C ASP A 14 -5.12 30.14 30.04
N PRO A 15 -4.58 30.08 31.27
CA PRO A 15 -4.58 28.87 32.11
C PRO A 15 -5.97 28.31 32.37
N SER A 16 -6.98 29.18 32.57
CA SER A 16 -8.36 28.77 32.83
C SER A 16 -9.00 28.18 31.53
N TYR A 17 -8.60 28.69 30.38
CA TYR A 17 -9.00 28.14 29.08
C TYR A 17 -8.50 26.70 28.91
N LEU A 18 -7.19 26.46 29.11
CA LEU A 18 -6.61 25.12 29.06
C LEU A 18 -7.22 24.16 30.10
N SER A 19 -7.46 24.65 31.32
CA SER A 19 -8.11 23.86 32.38
C SER A 19 -9.53 23.42 32.02
N LYS A 20 -10.31 24.31 31.37
CA LYS A 20 -11.66 24.00 30.90
C LYS A 20 -11.65 22.99 29.76
N ILE A 21 -10.69 23.08 28.81
CA ILE A 21 -10.53 22.11 27.75
C ILE A 21 -10.15 20.74 28.34
N ARG A 22 -9.13 20.68 29.20
CA ARG A 22 -8.71 19.45 29.88
C ARG A 22 -9.85 18.76 30.65
N SER A 23 -10.74 19.53 31.26
CA SER A 23 -11.89 18.98 31.98
C SER A 23 -13.10 18.69 31.10
N GLY A 24 -13.01 18.86 29.79
CA GLY A 24 -14.12 18.66 28.85
C GLY A 24 -15.22 19.72 28.90
N LYS A 25 -15.05 20.80 29.73
CA LYS A 25 -16.06 21.86 29.91
C LYS A 25 -16.07 22.87 28.74
N ARG A 26 -15.10 22.80 27.86
CA ARG A 26 -15.00 23.67 26.68
C ARG A 26 -14.27 22.96 25.53
N GLN A 27 -14.71 23.21 24.33
CA GLN A 27 -13.98 22.81 23.11
C GLN A 27 -13.02 23.94 22.68
N PRO A 28 -11.88 23.61 22.04
CA PRO A 28 -11.03 24.62 21.41
C PRO A 28 -11.80 25.41 20.36
N ALA A 29 -11.53 26.71 20.26
CA ALA A 29 -12.15 27.59 19.25
C ALA A 29 -11.74 27.18 17.82
N ASP A 30 -10.48 26.79 17.63
CA ASP A 30 -9.95 26.13 16.45
C ASP A 30 -9.27 24.82 16.89
N PRO A 31 -9.97 23.69 16.75
CA PRO A 31 -9.41 22.39 17.14
C PRO A 31 -8.14 22.02 16.38
N GLY A 32 -8.05 22.41 15.10
CA GLY A 32 -6.89 22.11 14.24
C GLY A 32 -5.63 22.87 14.69
N ASP A 33 -5.74 24.18 14.88
CA ASP A 33 -4.62 24.99 15.38
C ASP A 33 -4.21 24.59 16.81
N PHE A 34 -5.20 24.37 17.66
CA PHE A 34 -4.97 23.91 19.03
C PHE A 34 -4.20 22.58 19.07
N SER A 35 -4.64 21.59 18.26
CA SER A 35 -3.99 20.28 18.20
C SER A 35 -2.57 20.37 17.67
N ARG A 36 -2.31 21.19 16.62
CA ARG A 36 -0.96 21.42 16.11
C ARG A 36 -0.01 22.01 17.17
N LYS A 37 -0.44 23.03 17.90
CA LYS A 37 0.37 23.68 18.94
C LYS A 37 0.66 22.75 20.11
N ILE A 38 -0.35 22.05 20.59
CA ILE A 38 -0.22 21.08 21.70
C ILE A 38 0.69 19.92 21.29
N SER A 39 0.48 19.33 20.13
CA SER A 39 1.28 18.21 19.64
C SER A 39 2.74 18.61 19.45
N GLY A 40 3.02 19.74 18.80
CA GLY A 40 4.38 20.24 18.62
C GLY A 40 5.11 20.42 19.95
N TYR A 41 4.45 20.97 20.95
CA TYR A 41 5.03 21.11 22.30
C TYR A 41 5.39 19.75 22.92
N PHE A 42 4.45 18.78 22.86
CA PHE A 42 4.67 17.47 23.47
C PHE A 42 5.77 16.67 22.73
N VAL A 43 5.77 16.68 21.43
CA VAL A 43 6.76 15.93 20.63
C VAL A 43 8.18 16.47 20.82
N HIS A 44 8.32 17.79 20.91
CA HIS A 44 9.61 18.42 21.19
C HIS A 44 10.11 18.14 22.62
N ARG A 45 9.21 18.11 23.59
CA ARG A 45 9.55 17.92 25.01
C ARG A 45 9.76 16.46 25.39
N PHE A 46 9.04 15.55 24.76
CA PHE A 46 9.06 14.12 25.03
C PHE A 46 9.61 13.36 23.83
N SER A 47 10.95 13.24 23.80
CA SER A 47 11.69 12.70 22.66
C SER A 47 12.54 11.46 22.97
N THR A 48 12.52 10.98 24.24
CA THR A 48 13.25 9.77 24.62
C THR A 48 12.53 8.52 24.14
N ASP A 49 13.22 7.38 24.04
CA ASP A 49 12.63 6.10 23.63
C ASP A 49 11.43 5.71 24.52
N ASN A 50 11.53 5.95 25.84
CA ASN A 50 10.42 5.70 26.75
C ASN A 50 9.20 6.60 26.46
N ASP A 51 9.42 7.85 26.05
CA ASP A 51 8.34 8.76 25.67
C ASP A 51 7.68 8.31 24.35
N ILE A 52 8.48 7.79 23.40
CA ILE A 52 7.96 7.24 22.15
C ILE A 52 7.11 5.99 22.42
N HIS A 53 7.55 5.11 23.34
CA HIS A 53 6.75 3.99 23.80
C HIS A 53 5.42 4.44 24.41
N LEU A 54 5.43 5.49 25.26
CA LEU A 54 4.23 6.04 25.85
C LEU A 54 3.26 6.62 24.80
N ILE A 55 3.80 7.30 23.76
CA ILE A 55 2.99 7.80 22.64
C ILE A 55 2.38 6.62 21.86
N SER A 56 3.14 5.54 21.63
CA SER A 56 2.65 4.31 21.00
C SER A 56 1.48 3.69 21.78
N GLU A 57 1.63 3.51 23.09
CA GLU A 57 0.57 3.01 23.98
C GLU A 57 -0.66 3.90 23.99
N LEU A 58 -0.47 5.23 24.08
CA LEU A 58 -1.56 6.20 24.14
C LEU A 58 -2.38 6.25 22.85
N THR A 59 -1.69 6.16 21.69
CA THR A 59 -2.32 6.32 20.39
C THR A 59 -2.73 4.99 19.75
N GLY A 60 -2.26 3.85 20.28
CA GLY A 60 -2.45 2.52 19.69
C GLY A 60 -1.66 2.30 18.39
N VAL A 61 -0.72 3.18 18.06
CA VAL A 61 0.05 3.14 16.82
C VAL A 61 1.42 2.49 17.05
N ASN A 62 1.84 1.63 16.12
CA ASN A 62 3.13 0.94 16.22
C ASN A 62 4.33 1.92 16.28
N ILE A 63 5.34 1.61 17.09
CA ILE A 63 6.54 2.43 17.28
C ILE A 63 7.26 2.74 15.95
N SER A 64 7.25 1.80 15.00
CA SER A 64 7.85 2.02 13.67
C SER A 64 7.23 3.18 12.90
N ALA A 65 5.96 3.51 13.15
CA ALA A 65 5.28 4.65 12.57
C ALA A 65 5.60 5.98 13.30
N LEU A 66 6.30 5.94 14.43
CA LEU A 66 6.68 7.08 15.28
C LEU A 66 8.17 7.46 15.11
N SER A 67 8.81 7.01 14.05
CA SER A 67 10.25 7.05 13.85
C SER A 67 10.84 8.47 13.78
N THR A 68 10.10 9.43 13.24
CA THR A 68 10.55 10.84 13.16
C THR A 68 9.69 11.74 14.06
N GLU A 69 10.24 12.92 14.37
CA GLU A 69 9.47 13.96 15.10
C GLU A 69 8.22 14.38 14.33
N ALA A 70 8.32 14.49 13.02
CA ALA A 70 7.20 14.82 12.14
C ALA A 70 6.10 13.73 12.17
N ASP A 71 6.49 12.44 12.19
CA ASP A 71 5.53 11.34 12.31
C ASP A 71 4.78 11.39 13.65
N ARG A 72 5.53 11.57 14.76
CA ARG A 72 4.93 11.68 16.09
C ARG A 72 3.96 12.86 16.19
N ASN A 73 4.34 14.01 15.60
CA ASN A 73 3.50 15.19 15.59
C ASN A 73 2.19 14.96 14.82
N ALA A 74 2.28 14.40 13.61
CA ALA A 74 1.11 14.09 12.78
C ALA A 74 0.14 13.09 13.46
N ILE A 75 0.69 12.04 14.08
CA ILE A 75 -0.10 11.04 14.81
C ILE A 75 -0.79 11.66 16.03
N LEU A 76 -0.09 12.47 16.81
CA LEU A 76 -0.69 13.15 17.97
C LEU A 76 -1.75 14.18 17.57
N ILE A 77 -1.55 14.94 16.48
CA ILE A 77 -2.58 15.85 15.95
C ILE A 77 -3.85 15.06 15.62
N ARG A 78 -3.71 13.99 14.86
CA ARG A 78 -4.83 13.13 14.46
C ARG A 78 -5.54 12.52 15.68
N TRP A 79 -4.78 12.05 16.67
CA TRP A 79 -5.33 11.52 17.92
C TRP A 79 -6.11 12.56 18.72
N LEU A 80 -5.57 13.80 18.83
CA LEU A 80 -6.23 14.91 19.52
C LEU A 80 -7.52 15.36 18.82
N LEU A 81 -7.58 15.28 17.49
CA LEU A 81 -8.76 15.67 16.71
C LEU A 81 -9.86 14.62 16.76
N ASN A 82 -9.50 13.33 16.79
CA ASN A 82 -10.47 12.22 16.76
C ASN A 82 -11.04 11.86 18.15
N GLY A 83 -10.52 12.48 19.23
CA GLY A 83 -10.92 12.16 20.59
C GLY A 83 -10.50 10.75 21.03
N ASN A 84 -11.23 10.15 21.98
CA ASN A 84 -10.95 8.80 22.53
C ASN A 84 -11.35 7.63 21.58
N SER A 85 -11.70 7.89 20.33
CA SER A 85 -11.86 6.80 19.38
C SER A 85 -10.49 6.15 19.16
N GLN A 86 -10.41 4.83 19.31
CA GLN A 86 -9.18 4.07 19.02
C GLN A 86 -8.70 4.44 17.62
N MET A 87 -7.54 5.08 17.57
CA MET A 87 -6.90 5.33 16.28
C MET A 87 -6.39 3.99 15.74
N THR A 88 -6.85 3.62 14.58
CA THR A 88 -6.23 2.53 13.86
C THR A 88 -4.86 2.96 13.35
N ASP A 89 -3.89 2.07 13.49
CA ASP A 89 -2.56 2.26 12.92
C ASP A 89 -2.67 2.46 11.40
N PRO A 90 -2.03 3.51 10.80
CA PRO A 90 -2.14 3.79 9.37
C PRO A 90 -1.77 2.61 8.47
N LEU A 91 -0.82 1.77 8.88
CA LEU A 91 -0.49 0.55 8.16
C LEU A 91 -1.63 -0.47 8.24
N THR A 92 -2.24 -0.62 9.41
CA THR A 92 -3.40 -1.50 9.61
C THR A 92 -4.57 -1.09 8.73
N ASP A 93 -4.87 0.20 8.61
CA ASP A 93 -5.94 0.71 7.73
C ASP A 93 -5.65 0.38 6.27
N PHE A 94 -4.42 0.63 5.81
CA PHE A 94 -3.99 0.26 4.46
C PHE A 94 -4.13 -1.23 4.19
N LEU A 95 -3.67 -2.08 5.11
CA LEU A 95 -3.75 -3.54 4.97
C LEU A 95 -5.21 -4.03 5.01
N LYS A 96 -6.08 -3.46 5.85
CA LYS A 96 -7.52 -3.77 5.86
C LYS A 96 -8.16 -3.43 4.52
N LYS A 97 -7.92 -2.25 3.99
CA LYS A 97 -8.45 -1.85 2.68
C LYS A 97 -7.94 -2.75 1.55
N LEU A 98 -6.66 -3.10 1.58
CA LEU A 98 -6.10 -4.04 0.60
C LEU A 98 -6.72 -5.44 0.73
N ASN A 99 -6.96 -5.91 1.98
CA ASN A 99 -7.64 -7.18 2.26
C ASN A 99 -9.06 -7.23 1.69
N GLU A 100 -9.82 -6.16 1.87
CA GLU A 100 -11.22 -6.05 1.45
C GLU A 100 -11.37 -5.72 -0.04
N PHE A 101 -10.34 -5.11 -0.65
CA PHE A 101 -10.42 -4.64 -2.03
C PHE A 101 -10.70 -5.78 -3.01
N ASN A 102 -11.77 -5.64 -3.79
CA ASN A 102 -12.17 -6.55 -4.86
C ASN A 102 -12.07 -5.84 -6.21
N LEU A 103 -11.08 -6.21 -7.02
CA LEU A 103 -10.85 -5.60 -8.32
C LEU A 103 -12.05 -5.76 -9.27
N ASN A 104 -12.70 -6.93 -9.24
CA ASN A 104 -13.83 -7.21 -10.14
C ASN A 104 -15.06 -6.36 -9.77
N GLU A 105 -15.33 -6.16 -8.48
CA GLU A 105 -16.39 -5.27 -8.02
C GLU A 105 -16.06 -3.81 -8.32
N TYR A 106 -14.81 -3.41 -8.11
CA TYR A 106 -14.34 -2.07 -8.43
C TYR A 106 -14.50 -1.75 -9.92
N ILE A 107 -14.11 -2.67 -10.81
CA ILE A 107 -14.30 -2.55 -12.27
C ILE A 107 -15.78 -2.41 -12.61
N LYS A 108 -16.67 -3.20 -11.99
CA LYS A 108 -18.13 -3.10 -12.19
C LYS A 108 -18.67 -1.75 -11.71
N THR A 109 -18.19 -1.24 -10.58
CA THR A 109 -18.61 0.05 -10.01
C THR A 109 -18.24 1.21 -10.92
N ILE A 110 -17.04 1.18 -11.53
CA ILE A 110 -16.61 2.20 -12.51
C ILE A 110 -17.37 2.07 -13.83
N ARG A 111 -18.10 0.95 -14.06
CA ARG A 111 -18.83 0.67 -15.31
C ARG A 111 -17.95 0.89 -16.55
N PHE A 112 -16.78 0.26 -16.55
CA PHE A 112 -15.81 0.40 -17.64
C PHE A 112 -16.42 0.18 -19.03
N ASP A 113 -17.46 -0.63 -19.14
CA ASP A 113 -18.16 -0.91 -20.40
C ASP A 113 -19.02 0.27 -20.87
N GLU A 114 -19.52 1.08 -19.94
CA GLU A 114 -20.30 2.30 -20.20
C GLU A 114 -19.39 3.53 -20.42
N LEU A 115 -18.10 3.44 -20.10
CA LEU A 115 -17.13 4.49 -20.31
C LEU A 115 -16.91 4.70 -21.82
N LYS A 116 -17.71 5.58 -22.40
CA LYS A 116 -17.47 6.06 -23.77
C LYS A 116 -16.26 7.00 -23.71
N VAL A 117 -15.19 6.62 -24.36
CA VAL A 117 -14.16 7.60 -24.72
C VAL A 117 -14.89 8.70 -25.50
N PRO A 118 -14.86 9.96 -25.04
CA PRO A 118 -15.55 11.02 -25.75
C PRO A 118 -15.05 11.06 -27.20
N SER A 119 -15.87 10.72 -28.15
CA SER A 119 -15.59 10.86 -29.59
C SER A 119 -15.78 12.32 -30.02
N ILE A 120 -15.45 13.26 -29.13
CA ILE A 120 -15.52 14.68 -29.45
C ILE A 120 -14.32 14.98 -30.33
N PRO A 121 -14.50 15.67 -31.48
CA PRO A 121 -13.41 16.20 -32.27
C PRO A 121 -12.82 17.41 -31.53
N PHE A 122 -12.38 17.18 -30.28
CA PHE A 122 -11.70 18.19 -29.51
C PHE A 122 -10.25 18.22 -29.98
N GLN A 123 -9.93 19.10 -30.88
CA GLN A 123 -8.55 19.43 -31.17
C GLN A 123 -8.03 20.22 -29.96
N LEU A 124 -7.52 19.53 -28.97
CA LEU A 124 -6.69 20.18 -27.97
C LEU A 124 -5.58 20.94 -28.71
N PRO A 125 -5.33 22.22 -28.39
CA PRO A 125 -4.26 23.01 -29.00
C PRO A 125 -2.93 22.23 -28.89
N GLY A 126 -1.99 22.51 -29.78
CA GLY A 126 -0.67 21.90 -29.80
C GLY A 126 0.11 22.10 -28.51
N SER A 127 -0.14 23.26 -27.84
CA SER A 127 0.35 23.56 -26.49
C SER A 127 -0.61 24.51 -25.77
N ARG A 128 -0.63 24.42 -24.43
CA ARG A 128 -1.45 25.31 -23.58
C ARG A 128 -0.75 25.55 -22.24
N THR A 129 -0.86 26.78 -21.76
CA THR A 129 -0.39 27.14 -20.41
C THR A 129 -1.60 27.27 -19.48
N TYR A 130 -1.39 26.88 -18.22
CA TYR A 130 -2.39 26.91 -17.16
C TYR A 130 -1.80 27.58 -15.93
N HIS A 131 -2.65 28.21 -15.11
CA HIS A 131 -2.25 28.98 -13.94
C HIS A 131 -3.11 28.61 -12.72
N GLY A 132 -2.46 28.50 -11.56
CA GLY A 132 -3.15 28.29 -10.30
C GLY A 132 -3.75 26.90 -10.09
N LEU A 133 -4.41 26.74 -8.95
CA LEU A 133 -4.85 25.44 -8.46
C LEU A 133 -6.01 24.85 -9.31
N GLN A 134 -6.94 25.67 -9.77
CA GLN A 134 -8.06 25.18 -10.57
C GLN A 134 -7.59 24.71 -11.94
N GLU A 135 -6.74 25.49 -12.60
CA GLU A 135 -6.28 25.13 -13.95
C GLU A 135 -5.24 23.99 -13.94
N ILE A 136 -4.52 23.73 -12.82
CA ILE A 136 -3.69 22.51 -12.74
C ILE A 136 -4.56 21.25 -12.84
N MET A 137 -5.73 21.23 -12.20
CA MET A 137 -6.66 20.11 -12.29
C MET A 137 -7.13 19.89 -13.73
N ASP A 138 -7.46 20.98 -14.43
CA ASP A 138 -7.82 20.92 -15.86
C ASP A 138 -6.65 20.41 -16.70
N SER A 139 -5.42 20.88 -16.43
CA SER A 139 -4.22 20.45 -17.16
C SER A 139 -3.94 18.95 -17.01
N GLU A 140 -4.18 18.40 -15.82
CA GLU A 140 -4.05 16.97 -15.58
C GLU A 140 -5.07 16.16 -16.36
N LEU A 141 -6.33 16.60 -16.39
CA LEU A 141 -7.38 15.95 -17.19
C LEU A 141 -7.09 16.05 -18.69
N ASP A 142 -6.64 17.21 -19.18
CA ASP A 142 -6.27 17.41 -20.58
C ASP A 142 -5.07 16.53 -20.99
N PHE A 143 -4.09 16.31 -20.08
CA PHE A 143 -2.99 15.37 -20.31
C PHE A 143 -3.51 13.93 -20.42
N LEU A 144 -4.40 13.49 -19.53
CA LEU A 144 -4.98 12.15 -19.57
C LEU A 144 -5.81 11.96 -20.85
N ILE A 145 -6.62 12.95 -21.25
CA ILE A 145 -7.40 12.93 -22.50
C ILE A 145 -6.45 12.81 -23.70
N ALA A 146 -5.40 13.63 -23.78
CA ALA A 146 -4.43 13.60 -24.88
C ALA A 146 -3.73 12.23 -24.96
N THR A 147 -3.40 11.61 -23.82
CA THR A 147 -2.76 10.31 -23.74
C THR A 147 -3.70 9.19 -24.19
N VAL A 148 -4.94 9.18 -23.69
CA VAL A 148 -5.95 8.15 -23.99
C VAL A 148 -6.36 8.18 -25.46
N LEU A 149 -6.61 9.38 -26.03
CA LEU A 149 -7.04 9.55 -27.42
C LEU A 149 -5.91 9.35 -28.44
N SER A 150 -4.65 9.33 -28.00
CA SER A 150 -3.52 9.11 -28.91
C SER A 150 -3.46 7.66 -29.40
N LYS A 151 -2.69 7.43 -30.48
CA LYS A 151 -2.36 6.09 -30.97
C LYS A 151 -1.08 5.52 -30.33
N SER A 152 -0.42 6.27 -29.47
CA SER A 152 0.82 5.82 -28.83
C SER A 152 0.52 4.71 -27.83
N GLU A 153 1.37 3.68 -27.82
CA GLU A 153 1.40 2.57 -26.87
C GLU A 153 2.60 2.68 -25.89
N GLU A 154 3.31 3.81 -25.96
CA GLU A 154 4.45 4.07 -25.08
C GLU A 154 3.99 4.20 -23.62
N SER A 155 4.85 3.72 -22.72
CA SER A 155 4.63 3.84 -21.27
C SER A 155 4.54 5.30 -20.84
N VAL A 156 3.83 5.53 -19.76
CA VAL A 156 3.63 6.85 -19.17
C VAL A 156 4.51 6.98 -17.94
N ILE A 157 5.21 8.11 -17.78
CA ILE A 157 5.98 8.45 -16.58
C ILE A 157 5.30 9.63 -15.91
N MET A 158 5.00 9.49 -14.62
CA MET A 158 4.37 10.54 -13.83
C MET A 158 5.15 10.80 -12.54
N TYR A 159 5.42 12.07 -12.28
CA TYR A 159 5.89 12.61 -11.02
C TYR A 159 5.08 13.83 -10.63
N SER A 160 4.68 13.92 -9.37
CA SER A 160 4.02 15.11 -8.83
C SER A 160 4.26 15.18 -7.33
N ASP A 161 4.71 16.34 -6.86
CA ASP A 161 4.73 16.71 -5.43
C ASP A 161 3.72 17.84 -5.12
N MET A 162 2.79 18.09 -6.06
CA MET A 162 1.70 19.06 -5.90
C MET A 162 0.76 18.67 -4.73
N PRO A 163 0.04 19.67 -4.16
CA PRO A 163 -0.76 19.49 -2.95
C PRO A 163 -2.05 18.71 -3.25
N MET A 164 -1.97 17.38 -3.17
CA MET A 164 -3.11 16.50 -3.43
C MET A 164 -4.31 16.76 -2.53
N GLU A 165 -4.07 17.18 -1.28
CA GLU A 165 -5.14 17.51 -0.34
C GLU A 165 -5.96 18.72 -0.76
N GLU A 166 -5.31 19.74 -1.34
CA GLU A 166 -6.01 20.91 -1.84
C GLU A 166 -6.80 20.61 -3.11
N MET A 167 -6.25 19.80 -4.01
CA MET A 167 -6.92 19.33 -5.22
C MET A 167 -8.11 18.41 -4.89
N ALA A 168 -8.01 17.61 -3.82
CA ALA A 168 -9.09 16.73 -3.36
C ALA A 168 -10.28 17.48 -2.73
N LYS A 169 -10.17 18.79 -2.46
CA LYS A 169 -11.30 19.62 -2.00
C LYS A 169 -12.38 19.78 -3.08
N ASP A 170 -12.01 19.68 -4.36
CA ASP A 170 -13.00 19.56 -5.45
C ASP A 170 -13.48 18.10 -5.50
N PRO A 171 -14.77 17.80 -5.18
CA PRO A 171 -15.27 16.44 -5.10
C PRO A 171 -15.36 15.74 -6.47
N GLU A 172 -15.34 16.51 -7.57
CA GLU A 172 -15.47 15.98 -8.93
C GLU A 172 -14.11 15.67 -9.58
N PHE A 173 -13.05 16.37 -9.17
CA PHE A 173 -11.73 16.17 -9.76
C PHE A 173 -11.19 14.76 -9.53
N PRO A 174 -11.17 14.20 -8.30
CA PRO A 174 -10.69 12.84 -8.07
C PRO A 174 -11.43 11.79 -8.91
N LYS A 175 -12.75 11.93 -9.08
CA LYS A 175 -13.56 11.01 -9.90
C LYS A 175 -13.16 11.06 -11.37
N LYS A 176 -13.05 12.28 -11.94
CA LYS A 176 -12.64 12.49 -13.33
C LYS A 176 -11.21 12.01 -13.58
N TRP A 177 -10.31 12.28 -12.63
CA TRP A 177 -8.92 11.85 -12.71
C TRP A 177 -8.80 10.33 -12.68
N MET A 178 -9.47 9.67 -11.72
CA MET A 178 -9.52 8.20 -11.63
C MET A 178 -10.12 7.58 -12.90
N PHE A 179 -11.12 8.21 -13.48
CA PHE A 179 -11.72 7.80 -14.74
C PHE A 179 -10.71 7.85 -15.90
N GLY A 180 -9.98 8.96 -16.04
CA GLY A 180 -8.93 9.11 -17.05
C GLY A 180 -7.81 8.08 -16.88
N MET A 181 -7.39 7.84 -15.64
CA MET A 181 -6.42 6.81 -15.29
C MET A 181 -6.91 5.40 -15.68
N ALA A 182 -8.16 5.09 -15.36
CA ALA A 182 -8.78 3.82 -15.71
C ALA A 182 -8.83 3.59 -17.23
N LEU A 183 -9.14 4.63 -18.02
CA LEU A 183 -9.10 4.55 -19.49
C LEU A 183 -7.69 4.34 -20.03
N MET A 184 -6.68 5.00 -19.43
CA MET A 184 -5.28 4.82 -19.79
C MET A 184 -4.83 3.36 -19.55
N LEU A 185 -5.16 2.78 -18.40
CA LEU A 185 -4.86 1.39 -18.06
C LEU A 185 -5.66 0.40 -18.94
N LYS A 186 -6.93 0.71 -19.25
CA LYS A 186 -7.76 -0.08 -20.19
C LYS A 186 -7.13 -0.13 -21.60
N LYS A 187 -6.46 0.94 -22.01
CA LYS A 187 -5.68 0.99 -23.26
C LYS A 187 -4.43 0.10 -23.21
N GLY A 188 -4.05 -0.45 -22.04
CA GLY A 188 -2.88 -1.29 -21.85
C GLY A 188 -1.58 -0.51 -21.63
N LEU A 189 -1.65 0.81 -21.39
CA LEU A 189 -0.45 1.60 -21.14
C LEU A 189 0.12 1.28 -19.78
N HIS A 190 1.43 1.04 -19.72
CA HIS A 190 2.15 0.88 -18.46
C HIS A 190 2.49 2.25 -17.86
N LEU A 191 2.28 2.40 -16.55
CA LEU A 191 2.56 3.63 -15.82
C LEU A 191 3.75 3.45 -14.86
N TYR A 192 4.79 4.25 -15.02
CA TYR A 192 5.83 4.46 -14.03
C TYR A 192 5.44 5.65 -13.15
N GLN A 193 4.97 5.39 -11.93
CA GLN A 193 4.55 6.43 -10.99
C GLN A 193 5.65 6.70 -9.98
N ILE A 194 6.22 7.88 -10.00
CA ILE A 194 7.21 8.33 -9.02
C ILE A 194 6.48 9.10 -7.92
N HIS A 195 6.43 8.52 -6.71
CA HIS A 195 5.77 9.11 -5.55
C HIS A 195 6.72 10.05 -4.79
N ASN A 196 6.19 11.16 -4.31
CA ASN A 196 6.86 11.92 -3.27
C ASN A 196 6.51 11.31 -1.91
N LEU A 197 7.47 10.60 -1.31
CA LEU A 197 7.35 9.97 0.01
C LEU A 197 8.07 10.75 1.12
N ASN A 198 8.54 11.97 0.83
CA ASN A 198 9.10 12.87 1.84
C ASN A 198 7.97 13.53 2.66
N ARG A 199 7.17 12.68 3.30
CA ARG A 199 5.97 13.02 4.09
C ARG A 199 6.00 12.24 5.39
N THR A 200 5.13 12.63 6.31
CA THR A 200 4.89 11.83 7.52
C THR A 200 4.37 10.44 7.17
N PHE A 201 4.62 9.46 8.04
CA PHE A 201 4.17 8.09 7.78
C PHE A 201 2.66 7.97 7.54
N PRO A 202 1.78 8.64 8.34
CA PRO A 202 0.34 8.63 8.07
C PRO A 202 -0.04 9.19 6.69
N GLU A 203 0.57 10.30 6.27
CA GLU A 203 0.31 10.90 4.95
C GLU A 203 0.81 10.00 3.82
N MET A 204 1.96 9.35 4.01
CA MET A 204 2.48 8.37 3.05
C MET A 204 1.49 7.21 2.90
N MET A 205 1.00 6.65 4.00
CA MET A 205 0.07 5.53 3.98
C MET A 205 -1.27 5.91 3.34
N LEU A 206 -1.81 7.09 3.66
CA LEU A 206 -3.03 7.61 3.05
C LEU A 206 -2.85 7.80 1.53
N GLY A 207 -1.69 8.31 1.12
CA GLY A 207 -1.35 8.45 -0.29
C GLY A 207 -1.32 7.10 -1.02
N LEU A 208 -0.61 6.11 -0.46
CA LEU A 208 -0.52 4.76 -1.05
C LEU A 208 -1.88 4.05 -1.09
N GLU A 209 -2.71 4.25 -0.07
CA GLU A 209 -4.06 3.70 -0.01
C GLU A 209 -4.92 4.15 -1.19
N GLY A 210 -4.85 5.42 -1.57
CA GLY A 210 -5.55 5.95 -2.73
C GLY A 210 -5.14 5.29 -4.06
N TRP A 211 -3.96 4.68 -4.12
CA TRP A 211 -3.45 4.00 -5.30
C TRP A 211 -3.75 2.48 -5.34
N ILE A 212 -4.34 1.91 -4.30
CA ILE A 212 -4.67 0.46 -4.27
C ILE A 212 -5.39 -0.01 -5.54
N PRO A 213 -6.47 0.66 -6.02
CA PRO A 213 -7.17 0.22 -7.23
C PRO A 213 -6.25 0.14 -8.45
N MET A 214 -5.32 1.07 -8.56
CA MET A 214 -4.37 1.15 -9.67
C MET A 214 -3.31 0.06 -9.58
N TYR A 215 -2.72 -0.15 -8.39
CA TYR A 215 -1.75 -1.21 -8.14
C TYR A 215 -2.31 -2.60 -8.45
N MET A 216 -3.58 -2.83 -8.13
CA MET A 216 -4.27 -4.11 -8.37
C MET A 216 -4.40 -4.46 -9.86
N THR A 217 -4.21 -3.51 -10.77
CA THR A 217 -4.20 -3.78 -12.22
C THR A 217 -2.92 -4.49 -12.69
N GLY A 218 -1.80 -4.33 -11.95
CA GLY A 218 -0.48 -4.82 -12.34
C GLY A 218 0.19 -4.01 -13.44
N LEU A 219 -0.46 -2.95 -13.95
CA LEU A 219 0.06 -2.09 -15.02
C LEU A 219 0.81 -0.86 -14.48
N ILE A 220 1.10 -0.82 -13.19
CA ILE A 220 1.80 0.29 -12.55
C ILE A 220 3.06 -0.21 -11.86
N SER A 221 4.17 0.50 -12.10
CA SER A 221 5.41 0.35 -11.36
C SER A 221 5.62 1.59 -10.50
N PRO A 222 5.45 1.47 -9.16
CA PRO A 222 5.65 2.58 -8.25
C PRO A 222 7.12 2.75 -7.88
N TYR A 223 7.58 4.00 -7.95
CA TYR A 223 8.94 4.44 -7.61
C TYR A 223 8.89 5.58 -6.59
N TYR A 224 10.04 5.92 -6.02
CA TYR A 224 10.22 7.09 -5.17
C TYR A 224 11.62 7.69 -5.35
N LEU A 225 11.76 8.98 -5.07
CA LEU A 225 13.05 9.65 -5.07
C LEU A 225 13.64 9.66 -3.66
N LYS A 226 14.92 9.29 -3.56
CA LYS A 226 15.71 9.48 -2.33
C LYS A 226 16.12 10.93 -2.19
N ASN A 227 16.22 11.41 -0.95
CA ASN A 227 16.86 12.69 -0.61
C ASN A 227 16.24 13.94 -1.27
N VAL A 228 14.93 13.97 -1.43
CA VAL A 228 14.23 15.21 -1.78
C VAL A 228 14.34 16.17 -0.60
N GLN A 229 15.28 17.13 -0.67
CA GLN A 229 15.63 17.98 0.49
C GLN A 229 14.87 19.30 0.54
N ASN A 230 14.16 19.70 -0.49
CA ASN A 230 13.56 21.05 -0.54
C ASN A 230 12.08 21.01 -0.94
N ASN A 231 11.23 21.34 0.02
CA ASN A 231 9.79 21.44 -0.19
C ASN A 231 9.36 22.88 -0.58
N THR A 232 10.29 23.77 -0.91
CA THR A 232 9.96 25.15 -1.30
C THR A 232 9.38 25.20 -2.71
N PHE A 233 9.98 24.45 -3.63
CA PHE A 233 9.50 24.32 -5.00
C PHE A 233 8.83 22.97 -5.19
N LEU A 234 7.62 23.01 -5.69
CA LEU A 234 6.84 21.84 -6.07
C LEU A 234 6.87 21.70 -7.59
N HIS A 235 7.01 20.48 -8.07
CA HIS A 235 7.16 20.18 -9.49
C HIS A 235 6.12 19.17 -9.95
N LEU A 236 5.76 19.31 -11.20
CA LEU A 236 4.91 18.38 -11.95
C LEU A 236 5.62 17.99 -13.23
N LEU A 237 5.75 16.70 -13.49
CA LEU A 237 6.22 16.17 -14.76
C LEU A 237 5.45 14.88 -15.10
N LYS A 238 4.65 14.95 -16.16
CA LYS A 238 3.93 13.80 -16.70
C LYS A 238 4.19 13.72 -18.19
N VAL A 239 4.61 12.55 -18.66
CA VAL A 239 4.97 12.35 -20.05
C VAL A 239 4.39 11.05 -20.56
N SER A 240 3.82 11.10 -21.75
CA SER A 240 3.39 9.97 -22.54
C SER A 240 3.98 10.11 -23.96
N GLY A 241 3.91 9.06 -24.78
CA GLY A 241 4.41 9.16 -26.16
C GLY A 241 3.72 10.21 -27.05
N SER A 242 2.71 10.89 -26.53
CA SER A 242 1.89 11.85 -27.30
C SER A 242 1.76 13.23 -26.66
N ALA A 243 2.02 13.36 -25.38
CA ALA A 243 1.87 14.61 -24.65
C ALA A 243 2.87 14.70 -23.48
N ALA A 244 3.20 15.91 -23.08
CA ALA A 244 3.96 16.19 -21.87
C ALA A 244 3.29 17.34 -21.12
N LEU A 245 3.15 17.16 -19.80
CA LEU A 245 2.69 18.18 -18.86
C LEU A 245 3.81 18.44 -17.86
N SER A 246 4.27 19.67 -17.76
CA SER A 246 5.25 20.08 -16.76
C SER A 246 4.82 21.37 -16.09
N GLY A 247 5.25 21.58 -14.85
CA GLY A 247 4.94 22.79 -14.12
C GLY A 247 5.65 22.89 -12.80
N GLU A 248 5.55 24.06 -12.21
CA GLU A 248 6.11 24.33 -10.89
C GLU A 248 5.22 25.28 -10.10
N ALA A 249 5.29 25.19 -8.78
CA ALA A 249 4.67 26.11 -7.84
C ALA A 249 5.58 26.29 -6.62
N ILE A 250 5.30 27.31 -5.81
CA ILE A 250 5.91 27.50 -4.50
C ILE A 250 4.94 26.99 -3.45
N THR A 251 5.44 26.25 -2.49
CA THR A 251 4.63 25.72 -1.38
C THR A 251 3.89 26.83 -0.66
N GLY A 252 2.58 26.69 -0.52
CA GLY A 252 1.69 27.69 0.07
C GLY A 252 1.30 28.85 -0.85
N CYS A 253 1.80 28.88 -2.10
CA CYS A 253 1.50 29.90 -3.10
C CYS A 253 1.04 29.27 -4.43
N HIS A 254 0.16 28.29 -4.36
CA HIS A 254 -0.26 27.48 -5.52
C HIS A 254 -1.04 28.24 -6.57
N GLU A 255 -1.72 29.34 -6.21
CA GLU A 255 -2.39 30.23 -7.13
C GLU A 255 -1.44 30.89 -8.14
N ASN A 256 -0.16 30.98 -7.85
CA ASN A 256 0.87 31.51 -8.75
C ASN A 256 1.60 30.38 -9.52
N GLY A 257 1.19 29.13 -9.36
CA GLY A 257 1.76 28.00 -10.09
C GLY A 257 1.51 28.13 -11.60
N LYS A 258 2.51 27.68 -12.39
CA LYS A 258 2.43 27.69 -13.86
C LYS A 258 2.66 26.30 -14.40
N TYR A 259 1.77 25.85 -15.27
CA TYR A 259 1.79 24.52 -15.86
C TYR A 259 1.70 24.62 -17.38
N TYR A 260 2.38 23.73 -18.08
CA TYR A 260 2.48 23.74 -19.53
C TYR A 260 2.24 22.34 -20.10
N LEU A 261 1.19 22.21 -20.88
CA LEU A 261 0.87 21.01 -21.65
C LEU A 261 1.31 21.20 -23.09
N THR A 262 2.03 20.23 -23.65
CA THR A 262 2.42 20.24 -25.07
C THR A 262 2.18 18.89 -25.72
N LYS A 263 1.84 18.92 -27.01
CA LYS A 263 1.78 17.77 -27.93
C LYS A 263 2.80 17.89 -29.06
N SER A 264 3.66 18.91 -29.00
CA SER A 264 4.77 19.08 -29.95
C SER A 264 5.73 17.90 -29.82
N LYS A 265 5.95 17.13 -30.91
CA LYS A 265 6.85 15.96 -30.90
C LYS A 265 8.25 16.31 -30.36
N ARG A 266 8.77 17.47 -30.71
CA ARG A 266 10.10 17.94 -30.26
C ARG A 266 10.13 18.16 -28.76
N GLU A 267 9.11 18.81 -28.21
CA GLU A 267 9.02 19.10 -26.77
C GLU A 267 8.67 17.84 -25.96
N VAL A 268 7.77 16.99 -26.46
CA VAL A 268 7.48 15.69 -25.84
C VAL A 268 8.77 14.88 -25.72
N ALA A 269 9.57 14.78 -26.80
CA ALA A 269 10.85 14.09 -26.75
C ALA A 269 11.87 14.70 -25.78
N TYR A 270 11.82 16.03 -25.57
CA TYR A 270 12.64 16.71 -24.56
C TYR A 270 12.20 16.32 -23.14
N TYR A 271 10.91 16.40 -22.86
CA TYR A 271 10.36 16.02 -21.54
C TYR A 271 10.48 14.54 -21.28
N GLN A 272 10.40 13.69 -22.31
CA GLN A 272 10.62 12.25 -22.17
C GLN A 272 12.02 11.95 -21.64
N ARG A 273 13.07 12.55 -22.21
CA ARG A 273 14.44 12.38 -21.71
C ARG A 273 14.58 12.81 -20.24
N ARG A 274 13.94 13.92 -19.86
CA ARG A 274 13.94 14.36 -18.45
C ARG A 274 13.22 13.39 -17.52
N ALA A 275 12.08 12.84 -17.96
CA ALA A 275 11.34 11.84 -17.20
C ALA A 275 12.11 10.53 -17.07
N ASP A 276 12.79 10.08 -18.14
CA ASP A 276 13.66 8.91 -18.13
C ASP A 276 14.84 9.09 -17.15
N GLU A 277 15.46 10.28 -17.15
CA GLU A 277 16.52 10.60 -16.19
C GLU A 277 15.99 10.64 -14.75
N LEU A 278 14.81 11.19 -14.53
CA LEU A 278 14.19 11.19 -13.21
C LEU A 278 13.87 9.76 -12.75
N LEU A 279 13.30 8.93 -13.62
CA LEU A 279 13.00 7.53 -13.33
C LEU A 279 14.27 6.72 -13.06
N LYS A 280 15.35 6.97 -13.79
CA LYS A 280 16.65 6.32 -13.58
C LYS A 280 17.26 6.64 -12.20
N ASN A 281 16.96 7.82 -11.65
CA ASN A 281 17.40 8.23 -10.32
C ASN A 281 16.40 7.87 -9.21
N ALA A 282 15.28 7.28 -9.55
CA ALA A 282 14.29 6.80 -8.60
C ALA A 282 14.54 5.34 -8.23
N ASP A 283 14.21 4.98 -7.00
CA ASP A 283 14.21 3.58 -6.56
C ASP A 283 12.81 3.00 -6.64
N SER A 284 12.73 1.68 -6.84
CA SER A 284 11.47 0.97 -6.75
C SER A 284 10.90 1.08 -5.33
N LEU A 285 9.65 1.53 -5.23
CA LEU A 285 8.90 1.51 -3.98
C LEU A 285 8.51 0.07 -3.62
N MET A 286 7.99 -0.65 -4.61
CA MET A 286 7.64 -2.06 -4.54
C MET A 286 7.54 -2.65 -5.95
N ASP A 287 7.77 -3.95 -6.07
CA ASP A 287 7.44 -4.70 -7.27
C ASP A 287 6.07 -5.34 -7.15
N ILE A 288 5.29 -5.26 -8.23
CA ILE A 288 3.94 -5.82 -8.30
C ILE A 288 3.96 -7.01 -9.27
N TYR A 289 3.55 -8.17 -8.77
CA TYR A 289 3.52 -9.41 -9.55
C TYR A 289 2.09 -9.90 -9.71
N ARG A 290 1.75 -10.18 -10.95
CA ARG A 290 0.55 -10.90 -11.37
C ARG A 290 0.95 -12.10 -12.24
N SER A 291 -0.04 -12.79 -12.82
CA SER A 291 0.18 -14.01 -13.62
C SER A 291 1.23 -13.85 -14.72
N GLU A 292 1.29 -12.67 -15.34
CA GLU A 292 2.23 -12.36 -16.44
C GLU A 292 3.69 -12.36 -15.96
N ARG A 293 3.91 -12.13 -14.65
CA ARG A 293 5.24 -12.07 -14.02
C ARG A 293 5.52 -13.23 -13.06
N GLU A 294 4.81 -14.36 -13.19
CA GLU A 294 5.00 -15.55 -12.34
C GLU A 294 6.45 -16.04 -12.33
N ALA A 295 7.10 -16.08 -13.49
CA ALA A 295 8.48 -16.55 -13.62
C ALA A 295 9.47 -15.65 -12.84
N GLU A 296 9.25 -14.34 -12.86
CA GLU A 296 10.08 -13.38 -12.12
C GLU A 296 9.91 -13.53 -10.61
N LEU A 297 8.66 -13.67 -10.13
CA LEU A 297 8.38 -13.94 -8.72
C LEU A 297 9.06 -15.22 -8.26
N ASN A 298 8.97 -16.30 -9.03
CA ASN A 298 9.63 -17.56 -8.70
C ASN A 298 11.16 -17.40 -8.66
N THR A 299 11.75 -16.67 -9.61
CA THR A 299 13.18 -16.36 -9.63
C THR A 299 13.61 -15.59 -8.39
N PHE A 300 12.82 -14.58 -8.00
CA PHE A 300 13.06 -13.82 -6.76
C PHE A 300 13.05 -14.75 -5.53
N LEU A 301 12.01 -15.57 -5.38
CA LEU A 301 11.85 -16.47 -4.24
C LEU A 301 12.96 -17.55 -4.19
N ILE A 302 13.43 -18.04 -5.34
CA ILE A 302 14.56 -18.99 -5.42
C ILE A 302 15.86 -18.31 -5.03
N SER A 303 16.10 -17.08 -5.48
CA SER A 303 17.31 -16.31 -5.16
C SER A 303 17.42 -16.04 -3.66
N ASP A 304 16.31 -15.99 -2.95
CA ASP A 304 16.25 -15.73 -1.51
C ASP A 304 16.68 -16.92 -0.65
N ILE A 305 16.65 -18.16 -1.16
CA ILE A 305 16.99 -19.37 -0.39
C ILE A 305 18.38 -19.28 0.24
N ARG A 306 19.33 -18.66 -0.48
CA ARG A 306 20.74 -18.57 -0.07
C ARG A 306 21.05 -17.38 0.85
N LYS A 307 20.05 -16.54 1.11
CA LYS A 307 20.23 -15.36 1.97
C LYS A 307 19.92 -15.74 3.40
N SER A 308 20.84 -15.38 4.31
CA SER A 308 20.66 -15.55 5.75
C SER A 308 19.66 -14.53 6.31
N GLY A 309 18.99 -14.89 7.40
CA GLY A 309 18.09 -14.03 8.14
C GLY A 309 16.80 -14.73 8.54
N LYS A 310 16.19 -14.22 9.59
CA LYS A 310 14.90 -14.72 10.07
C LYS A 310 13.80 -14.43 9.06
N ARG A 311 12.88 -15.37 8.96
CA ARG A 311 11.68 -15.19 8.13
C ARG A 311 10.44 -15.33 9.00
N ARG A 312 9.45 -14.49 8.73
CA ARG A 312 8.17 -14.48 9.43
C ARG A 312 7.02 -14.48 8.42
N GLY A 313 5.99 -15.26 8.66
CA GLY A 313 4.74 -15.26 7.91
C GLY A 313 3.56 -14.97 8.82
N ILE A 314 2.70 -14.01 8.43
CA ILE A 314 1.35 -13.84 8.96
C ILE A 314 0.41 -14.35 7.89
N ARG A 315 -0.31 -15.41 8.17
CA ARG A 315 -1.07 -16.18 7.18
C ARG A 315 -2.58 -16.00 7.35
N SER A 316 -3.29 -15.88 6.23
CA SER A 316 -4.76 -15.95 6.20
C SER A 316 -5.28 -17.37 6.01
N THR A 317 -4.39 -18.33 5.71
CA THR A 317 -4.68 -19.75 5.52
C THR A 317 -3.44 -20.58 5.86
N LEU A 318 -3.56 -21.89 5.85
CA LEU A 318 -2.44 -22.80 6.19
C LEU A 318 -1.37 -22.80 5.09
N PRO A 319 -0.06 -22.90 5.47
CA PRO A 319 1.03 -22.89 4.52
C PRO A 319 1.02 -24.14 3.62
N LEU A 320 1.00 -23.93 2.31
CA LEU A 320 0.86 -25.00 1.32
C LEU A 320 1.98 -26.07 1.40
N TYR A 321 3.18 -25.68 1.82
CA TYR A 321 4.31 -26.62 1.95
C TYR A 321 4.21 -27.59 3.13
N THR A 322 3.20 -27.45 3.99
CA THR A 322 2.98 -28.38 5.13
C THR A 322 1.97 -29.46 4.79
N ILE A 323 1.19 -29.33 3.72
CA ILE A 323 0.12 -30.25 3.33
C ILE A 323 0.66 -31.67 2.99
N SER A 324 -0.02 -32.71 3.40
CA SER A 324 0.26 -34.08 2.96
C SER A 324 -0.21 -34.32 1.52
N GLU A 325 0.42 -35.27 0.83
CA GLU A 325 0.05 -35.60 -0.56
C GLU A 325 -1.38 -36.16 -0.63
N GLU A 326 -1.78 -36.98 0.37
CA GLU A 326 -3.10 -37.56 0.46
C GLU A 326 -4.20 -36.48 0.59
N LEU A 327 -3.97 -35.51 1.48
CA LEU A 327 -4.93 -34.42 1.68
C LEU A 327 -5.01 -33.53 0.45
N LEU A 328 -3.86 -33.19 -0.15
CA LEU A 328 -3.84 -32.40 -1.39
C LEU A 328 -4.67 -33.10 -2.48
N GLU A 329 -4.46 -34.40 -2.67
CA GLU A 329 -5.19 -35.16 -3.70
C GLU A 329 -6.70 -35.20 -3.41
N ARG A 330 -7.10 -35.39 -2.16
CA ARG A 330 -8.51 -35.32 -1.73
C ARG A 330 -9.15 -34.00 -2.10
N ILE A 331 -8.48 -32.86 -1.81
CA ILE A 331 -8.97 -31.51 -2.14
C ILE A 331 -9.10 -31.35 -3.66
N LEU A 332 -8.07 -31.74 -4.44
CA LEU A 332 -8.07 -31.60 -5.88
C LEU A 332 -9.15 -32.45 -6.57
N ILE A 333 -9.45 -33.64 -6.02
CA ILE A 333 -10.54 -34.49 -6.51
C ILE A 333 -11.90 -33.86 -6.20
N ARG A 334 -12.09 -33.41 -4.97
CA ARG A 334 -13.36 -32.80 -4.53
C ARG A 334 -13.73 -31.58 -5.36
N HIS A 335 -12.73 -30.82 -5.81
CA HIS A 335 -12.94 -29.64 -6.64
C HIS A 335 -12.93 -29.91 -8.16
N ASP A 336 -12.89 -31.18 -8.56
CA ASP A 336 -12.89 -31.60 -9.97
C ASP A 336 -11.85 -30.88 -10.83
N ILE A 337 -10.64 -30.71 -10.27
CA ILE A 337 -9.54 -30.03 -10.97
C ILE A 337 -9.04 -30.89 -12.12
N ASP A 338 -8.88 -30.30 -13.31
CA ASP A 338 -8.39 -31.02 -14.47
C ASP A 338 -6.95 -31.54 -14.30
N GLY A 339 -6.58 -32.56 -15.09
CA GLY A 339 -5.30 -33.25 -14.95
C GLY A 339 -4.08 -32.35 -15.13
N ARG A 340 -4.15 -31.34 -16.01
CA ARG A 340 -3.05 -30.40 -16.27
C ARG A 340 -2.85 -29.47 -15.06
N GLN A 341 -3.93 -28.91 -14.53
CA GLN A 341 -3.89 -28.10 -13.33
C GLN A 341 -3.45 -28.90 -12.11
N LYS A 342 -3.96 -30.12 -11.92
CA LYS A 342 -3.48 -31.02 -10.84
C LYS A 342 -1.96 -31.18 -10.87
N GLN A 343 -1.40 -31.46 -12.05
CA GLN A 343 0.05 -31.63 -12.20
C GLN A 343 0.81 -30.34 -11.87
N ARG A 344 0.30 -29.16 -12.31
CA ARG A 344 0.89 -27.85 -12.01
C ARG A 344 0.88 -27.57 -10.50
N ILE A 345 -0.24 -27.82 -9.82
CA ILE A 345 -0.37 -27.63 -8.38
C ILE A 345 0.58 -28.57 -7.61
N ARG A 346 0.62 -29.86 -7.94
CA ARG A 346 1.54 -30.83 -7.30
C ARG A 346 3.00 -30.41 -7.44
N LYS A 347 3.41 -30.01 -8.66
CA LYS A 347 4.75 -29.51 -8.91
C LYS A 347 5.07 -28.29 -8.04
N HIS A 348 4.14 -27.36 -7.92
CA HIS A 348 4.30 -26.15 -7.12
C HIS A 348 4.43 -26.47 -5.63
N VAL A 349 3.57 -27.33 -5.07
CA VAL A 349 3.64 -27.78 -3.68
C VAL A 349 5.00 -28.41 -3.39
N LYS A 350 5.47 -29.29 -4.27
CA LYS A 350 6.79 -29.93 -4.14
C LYS A 350 7.92 -28.91 -4.14
N MET A 351 7.92 -27.97 -5.08
CA MET A 351 8.92 -26.90 -5.17
C MET A 351 8.91 -26.00 -3.91
N GLN A 352 7.74 -25.64 -3.41
CA GLN A 352 7.64 -24.86 -2.18
C GLN A 352 8.19 -25.63 -0.98
N LYS A 353 7.85 -26.91 -0.84
CA LYS A 353 8.34 -27.78 0.24
C LYS A 353 9.87 -27.89 0.23
N GLU A 354 10.46 -28.17 -0.93
CA GLU A 354 11.91 -28.23 -1.13
C GLU A 354 12.59 -26.90 -0.78
N ARG A 355 12.02 -25.77 -1.22
CA ARG A 355 12.51 -24.45 -0.89
C ARG A 355 12.52 -24.18 0.61
N ILE A 356 11.41 -24.46 1.31
CA ILE A 356 11.28 -24.23 2.75
C ILE A 356 12.23 -25.14 3.52
N ILE A 357 12.34 -26.41 3.17
CA ILE A 357 13.28 -27.34 3.81
C ILE A 357 14.72 -26.83 3.64
N SER A 358 15.08 -26.30 2.47
CA SER A 358 16.41 -25.73 2.23
C SER A 358 16.67 -24.50 3.10
N ILE A 359 15.67 -23.66 3.33
CA ILE A 359 15.78 -22.52 4.25
C ILE A 359 15.94 -23.00 5.68
N LEU A 360 15.13 -23.96 6.11
CA LEU A 360 15.14 -24.50 7.48
C LEU A 360 16.41 -25.30 7.83
N ALA A 361 17.23 -25.63 6.85
CA ALA A 361 18.52 -26.27 7.08
C ALA A 361 19.49 -25.38 7.88
N SER A 362 19.40 -24.04 7.73
CA SER A 362 20.31 -23.10 8.38
C SER A 362 19.61 -21.89 9.04
N GLU A 363 18.36 -21.61 8.67
CA GLU A 363 17.64 -20.40 9.05
C GLU A 363 16.31 -20.74 9.73
N THR A 364 15.76 -19.76 10.46
CA THR A 364 14.47 -19.90 11.12
C THR A 364 13.34 -19.30 10.27
N LEU A 365 12.20 -19.99 10.27
CA LEU A 365 10.94 -19.52 9.73
C LEU A 365 9.85 -19.60 10.78
N GLU A 366 9.21 -18.49 11.07
CA GLU A 366 8.07 -18.41 11.96
C GLU A 366 6.80 -18.14 11.14
N ASP A 367 5.79 -18.99 11.25
CA ASP A 367 4.48 -18.76 10.67
C ASP A 367 3.41 -18.60 11.76
N GLU A 368 2.66 -17.53 11.67
CA GLU A 368 1.45 -17.30 12.44
C GLU A 368 0.25 -17.66 11.56
N VAL A 369 -0.52 -18.69 11.99
CA VAL A 369 -1.66 -19.23 11.25
C VAL A 369 -2.95 -19.05 12.05
N PRO A 370 -4.11 -18.86 11.38
CA PRO A 370 -5.37 -18.67 12.08
C PRO A 370 -5.90 -19.98 12.70
N ALA A 371 -6.41 -19.88 13.94
CA ALA A 371 -7.28 -20.88 14.54
C ALA A 371 -8.73 -20.39 14.34
N LEU A 372 -9.39 -20.91 13.33
CA LEU A 372 -10.75 -20.48 12.99
C LEU A 372 -11.78 -21.19 13.88
N THR A 373 -12.72 -20.42 14.41
CA THR A 373 -13.94 -20.98 14.99
C THR A 373 -14.87 -21.50 13.88
N PRO A 374 -15.82 -22.43 14.16
CA PRO A 374 -16.79 -22.88 13.17
C PRO A 374 -17.60 -21.75 12.53
N GLU A 375 -17.90 -20.70 13.30
CA GLU A 375 -18.63 -19.53 12.82
C GLU A 375 -17.81 -18.72 11.83
N GLU A 376 -16.56 -18.43 12.14
CA GLU A 376 -15.62 -17.71 11.26
C GLU A 376 -15.33 -18.51 10.00
N PHE A 377 -15.16 -19.84 10.14
CA PHE A 377 -14.97 -20.74 9.01
C PHE A 377 -16.18 -20.71 8.06
N SER A 378 -17.40 -20.75 8.61
CA SER A 378 -18.63 -20.68 7.82
C SER A 378 -18.78 -19.34 7.09
N LYS A 379 -18.42 -18.25 7.75
CA LYS A 379 -18.54 -16.88 7.19
C LYS A 379 -17.50 -16.62 6.09
N ASN A 380 -16.27 -17.03 6.30
CA ASN A 380 -15.14 -16.81 5.38
C ASN A 380 -14.27 -18.07 5.26
N PRO A 381 -14.73 -19.11 4.54
CA PRO A 381 -13.95 -20.34 4.43
C PRO A 381 -12.57 -20.03 3.82
N PRO A 382 -11.48 -20.51 4.47
CA PRO A 382 -10.14 -20.37 3.94
C PRO A 382 -10.00 -21.18 2.65
N VAL A 383 -9.07 -20.75 1.80
CA VAL A 383 -8.78 -21.42 0.53
C VAL A 383 -7.37 -22.00 0.56
N LEU A 384 -7.14 -23.04 -0.24
CA LEU A 384 -5.79 -23.56 -0.49
C LEU A 384 -4.94 -22.44 -1.10
N ASP A 385 -3.75 -22.17 -0.56
CA ASP A 385 -2.89 -21.08 -1.00
C ASP A 385 -2.21 -21.40 -2.34
N LEU A 386 -2.88 -21.06 -3.42
CA LEU A 386 -2.37 -21.20 -4.79
C LEU A 386 -1.95 -19.85 -5.39
N SER A 387 -1.76 -18.83 -4.56
CA SER A 387 -1.37 -17.49 -5.01
C SER A 387 -0.02 -17.48 -5.74
N GLY A 388 0.92 -18.33 -5.32
CA GLY A 388 2.25 -18.42 -5.94
C GLY A 388 2.29 -18.94 -7.38
N ILE A 389 1.19 -19.54 -7.85
CA ILE A 389 1.01 -19.93 -9.26
C ILE A 389 -0.14 -19.15 -9.92
N PHE A 390 -0.59 -18.08 -9.29
CA PHE A 390 -1.67 -17.23 -9.80
C PHE A 390 -2.87 -18.04 -10.30
N CYS A 391 -3.29 -19.05 -9.52
CA CYS A 391 -4.45 -19.85 -9.87
C CYS A 391 -5.72 -18.99 -9.73
N GLU A 392 -6.50 -18.90 -10.80
CA GLU A 392 -7.71 -18.07 -10.82
C GLU A 392 -8.88 -18.74 -10.08
N THR A 393 -8.79 -20.06 -9.82
CA THR A 393 -9.81 -20.82 -9.12
C THR A 393 -9.47 -20.90 -7.63
N ASN A 394 -10.37 -20.40 -6.79
CA ASN A 394 -10.27 -20.60 -5.35
C ASN A 394 -10.72 -22.02 -4.98
N LEU A 395 -9.90 -22.72 -4.20
CA LEU A 395 -10.21 -24.06 -3.68
C LEU A 395 -10.49 -23.96 -2.16
N PRO A 396 -11.74 -23.70 -1.72
CA PRO A 396 -12.05 -23.63 -0.31
C PRO A 396 -11.93 -25.01 0.35
N TYR A 397 -11.40 -25.03 1.57
CA TYR A 397 -11.38 -26.22 2.41
C TYR A 397 -12.81 -26.58 2.86
N SER A 398 -13.05 -27.88 3.09
CA SER A 398 -14.04 -28.27 4.08
C SER A 398 -13.44 -28.12 5.50
N GLU A 399 -14.29 -28.06 6.52
CA GLU A 399 -13.82 -27.94 7.91
C GLU A 399 -12.90 -29.11 8.28
N GLU A 400 -13.27 -30.34 7.88
CA GLU A 400 -12.46 -31.54 8.08
C GLU A 400 -11.09 -31.42 7.40
N GLU A 401 -11.03 -30.97 6.15
CA GLU A 401 -9.77 -30.80 5.42
C GLU A 401 -8.88 -29.74 6.05
N TYR A 402 -9.47 -28.65 6.56
CA TYR A 402 -8.72 -27.61 7.26
C TYR A 402 -8.10 -28.15 8.55
N MET A 403 -8.86 -28.94 9.33
CA MET A 403 -8.36 -29.58 10.56
C MET A 403 -7.27 -30.62 10.25
N MET A 404 -7.41 -31.37 9.16
CA MET A 404 -6.36 -32.31 8.72
C MET A 404 -5.09 -31.53 8.33
N HIS A 405 -5.19 -30.45 7.56
CA HIS A 405 -4.02 -29.66 7.20
C HIS A 405 -3.38 -28.96 8.42
N MET A 406 -4.17 -28.53 9.39
CA MET A 406 -3.65 -28.01 10.67
C MET A 406 -2.85 -29.09 11.42
N SER A 407 -3.31 -30.33 11.38
CA SER A 407 -2.57 -31.47 11.95
C SER A 407 -1.25 -31.70 11.21
N ASP A 408 -1.26 -31.68 9.87
CA ASP A 408 -0.06 -31.79 9.04
C ASP A 408 0.93 -30.66 9.35
N THR A 409 0.44 -29.43 9.51
CA THR A 409 1.25 -28.26 9.86
C THR A 409 1.91 -28.41 11.24
N LYS A 410 1.17 -28.90 12.24
CA LYS A 410 1.72 -29.23 13.56
C LYS A 410 2.76 -30.34 13.48
N ALA A 411 2.52 -31.38 12.66
CA ALA A 411 3.45 -32.47 12.44
C ALA A 411 4.74 -31.99 11.74
N PHE A 412 4.60 -31.08 10.77
CA PHE A 412 5.74 -30.45 10.10
C PHE A 412 6.59 -29.64 11.09
N ALA A 413 5.97 -28.86 11.99
CA ALA A 413 6.67 -28.10 13.03
C ALA A 413 7.45 -29.01 13.98
N ARG A 414 6.89 -30.14 14.38
CA ARG A 414 7.59 -31.11 15.25
C ARG A 414 8.82 -31.73 14.58
N LYS A 415 8.79 -31.92 13.27
CA LYS A 415 9.90 -32.53 12.50
C LYS A 415 11.00 -31.52 12.15
N ASN A 416 10.72 -30.21 12.17
CA ASN A 416 11.65 -29.18 11.76
C ASN A 416 11.87 -28.16 12.88
N PRO A 417 12.91 -28.31 13.72
CA PRO A 417 13.14 -27.44 14.89
C PRO A 417 13.28 -25.94 14.56
N ASN A 418 13.75 -25.61 13.35
CA ASN A 418 13.88 -24.24 12.88
C ASN A 418 12.57 -23.65 12.30
N TYR A 419 11.48 -24.43 12.30
CA TYR A 419 10.14 -23.97 11.95
C TYR A 419 9.32 -23.70 13.21
N ILE A 420 8.97 -22.45 13.44
CA ILE A 420 8.18 -21.99 14.58
C ILE A 420 6.75 -21.78 14.13
N LEU A 421 5.81 -22.55 14.68
CA LEU A 421 4.39 -22.42 14.41
C LEU A 421 3.72 -21.66 15.56
N ARG A 422 3.12 -20.53 15.26
CA ARG A 422 2.20 -19.81 16.13
C ARG A 422 0.77 -19.97 15.64
N ILE A 423 -0.13 -20.29 16.56
CA ILE A 423 -1.56 -20.41 16.25
C ILE A 423 -2.23 -19.21 16.90
N SER A 424 -2.80 -18.33 16.07
CA SER A 424 -3.48 -17.12 16.53
C SER A 424 -4.99 -17.32 16.54
N THR A 425 -5.63 -16.92 17.61
CA THR A 425 -7.10 -16.83 17.72
C THR A 425 -7.65 -15.53 17.18
N THR A 426 -6.75 -14.57 16.87
CA THR A 426 -7.12 -13.28 16.30
C THR A 426 -6.54 -13.17 14.90
N HIS A 427 -7.39 -13.08 13.88
CA HIS A 427 -6.94 -12.91 12.49
C HIS A 427 -7.57 -11.67 11.87
N ALA A 428 -6.71 -10.69 11.70
CA ALA A 428 -7.11 -9.41 11.13
C ALA A 428 -7.43 -9.50 9.62
N PHE A 429 -6.95 -10.56 8.94
CA PHE A 429 -7.04 -10.66 7.48
C PHE A 429 -7.48 -12.07 7.06
N HIS A 430 -8.49 -12.13 6.21
CA HIS A 430 -9.02 -13.38 5.63
C HIS A 430 -8.54 -13.63 4.19
N ASN A 431 -7.84 -12.67 3.58
CA ASN A 431 -7.39 -12.73 2.20
C ASN A 431 -5.98 -12.15 1.98
N LEU A 432 -5.32 -11.70 3.04
CA LEU A 432 -3.95 -11.21 2.97
C LEU A 432 -2.98 -12.14 3.70
N GLN A 433 -1.81 -12.28 3.11
CA GLN A 433 -0.65 -12.88 3.74
C GLN A 433 0.50 -11.89 3.73
N ILE A 434 1.26 -11.84 4.80
CA ILE A 434 2.46 -11.02 4.93
C ILE A 434 3.62 -11.97 5.16
N LEU A 435 4.63 -11.92 4.30
CA LEU A 435 5.88 -12.65 4.45
C LEU A 435 7.01 -11.65 4.60
N VAL A 436 7.86 -11.84 5.57
CA VAL A 436 9.00 -10.97 5.86
C VAL A 436 10.28 -11.78 5.85
N HIS A 437 11.31 -11.27 5.20
CA HIS A 437 12.70 -11.64 5.42
C HIS A 437 13.37 -10.45 6.07
N GLU A 438 13.68 -10.56 7.36
CA GLU A 438 14.13 -9.47 8.21
C GLU A 438 15.29 -8.70 7.60
N GLY A 439 15.15 -7.39 7.49
CA GLY A 439 16.14 -6.48 6.91
C GLY A 439 16.25 -6.50 5.38
N LEU A 440 15.62 -7.44 4.66
CA LEU A 440 15.78 -7.59 3.22
C LEU A 440 14.55 -7.19 2.43
N TRP A 441 13.39 -7.79 2.74
CA TRP A 441 12.13 -7.54 2.00
C TRP A 441 10.90 -7.91 2.83
N ALA A 442 9.78 -7.34 2.45
CA ALA A 442 8.47 -7.75 2.91
C ALA A 442 7.58 -8.00 1.69
N ILE A 443 6.83 -9.10 1.70
CA ILE A 443 5.85 -9.44 0.67
C ILE A 443 4.46 -9.37 1.27
N ILE A 444 3.57 -8.62 0.62
CA ILE A 444 2.13 -8.64 0.89
C ILE A 444 1.47 -9.38 -0.27
N SER A 445 0.69 -10.42 0.01
CA SER A 445 0.04 -11.25 -1.01
C SER A 445 -1.45 -11.36 -0.77
N LYS A 446 -2.25 -11.34 -1.84
CA LYS A 446 -3.65 -11.79 -1.77
C LYS A 446 -3.70 -13.29 -2.09
N SER A 447 -4.27 -14.07 -1.16
CA SER A 447 -4.37 -15.52 -1.28
C SER A 447 -5.53 -15.98 -2.17
N LYS A 448 -6.61 -15.17 -2.25
CA LYS A 448 -7.76 -15.45 -3.12
C LYS A 448 -7.58 -14.81 -4.49
N ALA A 449 -8.12 -15.45 -5.52
CA ALA A 449 -8.12 -14.92 -6.88
C ALA A 449 -8.90 -13.59 -6.99
N PRO A 450 -8.42 -12.62 -7.81
CA PRO A 450 -7.17 -12.65 -8.55
C PRO A 450 -5.95 -12.43 -7.65
N ALA A 451 -5.02 -13.40 -7.66
CA ALA A 451 -3.81 -13.34 -6.84
C ALA A 451 -2.89 -12.19 -7.30
N ILE A 452 -2.27 -11.55 -6.32
CA ILE A 452 -1.27 -10.49 -6.56
C ILE A 452 -0.28 -10.46 -5.40
N HIS A 453 0.98 -10.14 -5.71
CA HIS A 453 2.05 -10.02 -4.73
C HIS A 453 2.72 -8.66 -4.86
N PHE A 454 2.96 -8.02 -3.72
CA PHE A 454 3.67 -6.76 -3.58
C PHE A 454 4.96 -7.02 -2.82
N ILE A 455 6.11 -6.91 -3.47
CA ILE A 455 7.42 -6.98 -2.80
C ILE A 455 7.87 -5.57 -2.47
N ILE A 456 7.90 -5.25 -1.19
CA ILE A 456 8.14 -3.90 -0.69
C ILE A 456 9.65 -3.66 -0.56
N HIS A 457 10.15 -2.61 -1.23
CA HIS A 457 11.57 -2.21 -1.19
C HIS A 457 11.80 -0.95 -0.37
N HIS A 458 10.82 -0.03 -0.28
CA HIS A 458 10.96 1.22 0.46
C HIS A 458 11.26 0.98 1.94
N PRO A 459 12.39 1.47 2.49
CA PRO A 459 12.88 1.07 3.81
C PRO A 459 11.91 1.34 4.96
N LYS A 460 11.28 2.54 4.98
CA LYS A 460 10.34 2.94 6.04
C LYS A 460 9.08 2.06 6.02
N LEU A 461 8.52 1.78 4.83
CA LEU A 461 7.34 0.92 4.67
C LEU A 461 7.68 -0.54 5.00
N ARG A 462 8.82 -1.03 4.51
CA ARG A 462 9.30 -2.38 4.83
C ARG A 462 9.47 -2.56 6.34
N ASN A 463 10.17 -1.65 7.01
CA ASN A 463 10.39 -1.71 8.45
C ASN A 463 9.06 -1.68 9.24
N ALA A 464 8.08 -0.88 8.81
CA ALA A 464 6.77 -0.87 9.43
C ALA A 464 6.07 -2.23 9.31
N ILE A 465 6.18 -2.91 8.15
CA ILE A 465 5.60 -4.24 7.93
C ILE A 465 6.39 -5.32 8.69
N GLU A 466 7.71 -5.23 8.77
CA GLU A 466 8.55 -6.15 9.56
C GLU A 466 8.15 -6.15 11.03
N ASN A 467 7.80 -5.00 11.58
CA ASN A 467 7.38 -4.84 12.97
C ASN A 467 5.86 -4.86 13.17
N PHE A 468 5.11 -5.18 12.13
CA PHE A 468 3.66 -5.21 12.19
C PHE A 468 3.16 -6.32 13.13
N ILE A 469 2.28 -5.95 14.04
CA ILE A 469 1.56 -6.87 14.93
C ILE A 469 0.09 -6.78 14.54
N PRO A 470 -0.54 -7.91 14.15
CA PRO A 470 -1.96 -7.91 13.83
C PRO A 470 -2.79 -7.38 15.01
N PRO A 471 -3.75 -6.49 14.76
CA PRO A 471 -4.63 -6.01 15.83
C PRO A 471 -5.47 -7.17 16.38
N ILE A 472 -5.68 -7.14 17.68
CA ILE A 472 -6.64 -8.04 18.33
C ILE A 472 -8.03 -7.60 17.85
N VAL A 473 -8.73 -8.47 17.16
CA VAL A 473 -10.14 -8.25 16.81
C VAL A 473 -10.96 -8.77 17.98
N GLU A 474 -11.58 -7.86 18.73
CA GLU A 474 -12.55 -8.19 19.81
C GLU A 474 -13.86 -8.71 19.23
#